data_078a93b119ee148dd41101652dabc337
#
_entry.id   078a93b119ee148dd41101652dabc337
#
_cell.length_a   1.000
_cell.length_b   1.000
_cell.length_c   1.000
_cell.angle_alpha   90.00
_cell.angle_beta   90.00
_cell.angle_gamma   90.00
#
_symmetry.space_group_name_H-M   'P 1'
#
loop_
_entity.id
_entity.type
_entity.pdbx_description
1 polymer ?
#
loop_
_entity_poly.entity_id
_entity_poly.type
_entity_poly.pdbx_seq_one_letter_code
_entity_poly.pdbx_strand_id
1 'polypeptide(L)'
;MIFNPLIVVASELGLPRPSARARSKEERTSSLIQAYQRAASSELGSLIVDGVDDESTAAVAAEGAYTVRTDLGAVDRTHNYRSNSGAERIAATVNRFDRFYSHDIVIAVADDVSELKPLYLQALMYALATTEVGIATLVTPLRNGSLPDDEGPKASVKWNPDRIVYPLEGGRVGTVMDIRRDKNLLQGEDCYELVPIYAWRRAALDRVVRTPPSEREFVEGTDLVRALEMGIRIDAALVTEDMKVLMTPEQLRGEIVDMGH
;
A
#
# COMPACT_ATOMS: atom_id res chain seq x y z
N MET A 1 3.79 18.88 -11.84
CA MET A 1 4.43 18.46 -10.54
C MET A 1 5.15 17.15 -10.81
N ILE A 2 6.47 17.12 -10.77
CA ILE A 2 7.23 15.87 -10.96
C ILE A 2 7.07 15.08 -9.66
N PHE A 3 6.27 14.02 -9.68
CA PHE A 3 6.18 13.10 -8.56
C PHE A 3 7.46 12.27 -8.51
N ASN A 4 8.16 12.34 -7.40
CA ASN A 4 9.30 11.48 -7.10
C ASN A 4 8.94 10.65 -5.84
N PRO A 5 8.16 9.57 -5.98
CA PRO A 5 7.78 8.77 -4.84
C PRO A 5 8.95 7.97 -4.29
N LEU A 6 8.93 7.75 -2.98
CA LEU A 6 9.76 6.76 -2.32
C LEU A 6 8.96 5.46 -2.19
N ILE A 7 9.41 4.41 -2.85
CA ILE A 7 8.79 3.09 -2.76
C ILE A 7 9.48 2.32 -1.64
N VAL A 8 8.70 1.83 -0.69
CA VAL A 8 9.15 1.01 0.44
C VAL A 8 8.56 -0.39 0.30
N VAL A 9 9.40 -1.37 0.05
CA VAL A 9 9.01 -2.78 0.11
C VAL A 9 9.31 -3.30 1.50
N ALA A 10 8.30 -3.85 2.18
CA ALA A 10 8.47 -4.34 3.53
C ALA A 10 7.65 -5.61 3.77
N SER A 11 8.17 -6.50 4.61
CA SER A 11 7.42 -7.64 5.09
C SER A 11 6.42 -7.23 6.17
N GLU A 12 5.29 -7.93 6.22
CA GLU A 12 4.29 -7.77 7.29
C GLU A 12 3.71 -6.34 7.39
N LEU A 13 3.38 -5.74 6.25
CA LEU A 13 2.58 -4.52 6.23
C LEU A 13 1.13 -4.85 6.55
N GLY A 14 0.71 -4.51 7.76
CA GLY A 14 -0.61 -4.80 8.29
C GLY A 14 -0.59 -5.80 9.44
N LEU A 15 -1.76 -6.04 10.05
CA LEU A 15 -1.89 -7.01 11.11
C LEU A 15 -1.82 -8.44 10.56
N PRO A 16 -1.18 -9.38 11.28
CA PRO A 16 -1.12 -10.77 10.85
C PRO A 16 -2.53 -11.31 10.59
N ARG A 17 -2.71 -11.94 9.46
CA ARG A 17 -3.96 -12.66 9.16
C ARG A 17 -4.00 -13.90 10.09
N PRO A 18 -5.06 -14.11 10.88
CA PRO A 18 -5.16 -15.26 11.77
C PRO A 18 -4.99 -16.60 11.07
N SER A 19 -5.45 -16.70 9.81
CA SER A 19 -5.36 -17.88 8.96
C SER A 19 -4.06 -17.96 8.16
N ALA A 20 -3.22 -16.92 8.16
CA ALA A 20 -1.99 -16.95 7.39
C ALA A 20 -1.04 -18.01 7.97
N ARG A 21 -0.74 -19.03 7.18
CA ARG A 21 0.33 -19.97 7.48
C ARG A 21 1.62 -19.17 7.72
N ALA A 22 2.29 -19.44 8.83
CA ALA A 22 3.59 -18.87 9.09
C ALA A 22 4.54 -19.26 7.93
N ARG A 23 5.00 -18.27 7.17
CA ARG A 23 5.97 -18.48 6.09
C ARG A 23 7.33 -18.83 6.68
N SER A 24 8.06 -19.75 6.04
CA SER A 24 9.45 -20.02 6.39
C SER A 24 10.31 -18.75 6.15
N LYS A 25 11.50 -18.76 6.69
CA LYS A 25 12.45 -17.66 6.49
C LYS A 25 12.82 -17.50 5.02
N GLU A 26 13.06 -18.63 4.36
CA GLU A 26 13.38 -18.71 2.94
C GLU A 26 12.23 -18.19 2.07
N GLU A 27 10.99 -18.57 2.40
CA GLU A 27 9.79 -18.07 1.71
C GLU A 27 9.67 -16.55 1.84
N ARG A 28 9.90 -15.98 3.04
CA ARG A 28 9.87 -14.51 3.24
C ARG A 28 10.96 -13.81 2.46
N THR A 29 12.18 -14.31 2.50
CA THR A 29 13.31 -13.74 1.75
C THR A 29 13.05 -13.76 0.26
N SER A 30 12.56 -14.89 -0.28
CA SER A 30 12.20 -15.00 -1.69
C SER A 30 11.08 -14.03 -2.09
N SER A 31 10.03 -13.91 -1.27
CA SER A 31 8.93 -12.96 -1.51
C SER A 31 9.43 -11.52 -1.52
N LEU A 32 10.29 -11.17 -0.58
CA LEU A 32 10.86 -9.82 -0.48
C LEU A 32 11.70 -9.45 -1.70
N ILE A 33 12.55 -10.38 -2.18
CA ILE A 33 13.34 -10.20 -3.41
C ILE A 33 12.42 -10.02 -4.62
N GLN A 34 11.39 -10.86 -4.77
CA GLN A 34 10.45 -10.76 -5.87
C GLN A 34 9.68 -9.44 -5.85
N ALA A 35 9.20 -9.01 -4.68
CA ALA A 35 8.50 -7.73 -4.54
C ALA A 35 9.42 -6.56 -4.89
N TYR A 36 10.69 -6.59 -4.46
CA TYR A 36 11.71 -5.63 -4.83
C TYR A 36 11.91 -5.55 -6.35
N GLN A 37 12.17 -6.68 -7.00
CA GLN A 37 12.43 -6.74 -8.45
C GLN A 37 11.24 -6.21 -9.26
N ARG A 38 10.02 -6.55 -8.86
CA ARG A 38 8.78 -6.06 -9.51
C ARG A 38 8.57 -4.56 -9.28
N ALA A 39 8.81 -4.07 -8.05
CA ALA A 39 8.74 -2.65 -7.77
C ALA A 39 9.79 -1.86 -8.56
N ALA A 40 11.01 -2.38 -8.65
CA ALA A 40 12.11 -1.78 -9.42
C ALA A 40 11.76 -1.65 -10.90
N SER A 41 11.08 -2.64 -11.48
CA SER A 41 10.66 -2.60 -12.90
C SER A 41 9.61 -1.53 -13.21
N SER A 42 9.03 -0.87 -12.21
CA SER A 42 8.10 0.27 -12.43
C SER A 42 8.82 1.56 -12.79
N GLU A 43 10.09 1.71 -12.42
CA GLU A 43 10.91 2.92 -12.61
C GLU A 43 10.26 4.23 -12.12
N LEU A 44 9.33 4.14 -11.15
CA LEU A 44 8.54 5.31 -10.73
C LEU A 44 9.27 6.26 -9.79
N GLY A 45 10.30 5.80 -9.09
CA GLY A 45 10.99 6.62 -8.11
C GLY A 45 12.10 5.88 -7.35
N SER A 46 12.51 6.46 -6.22
CA SER A 46 13.49 5.81 -5.34
C SER A 46 12.90 4.58 -4.67
N LEU A 47 13.68 3.52 -4.54
CA LEU A 47 13.22 2.23 -3.99
C LEU A 47 14.11 1.79 -2.84
N ILE A 48 13.51 1.48 -1.72
CA ILE A 48 14.16 0.92 -0.53
C ILE A 48 13.44 -0.33 -0.03
N VAL A 49 14.16 -1.18 0.66
CA VAL A 49 13.61 -2.39 1.27
C VAL A 49 13.84 -2.37 2.77
N ASP A 50 12.77 -2.58 3.54
CA ASP A 50 12.85 -2.79 4.99
C ASP A 50 12.94 -4.28 5.29
N GLY A 51 14.15 -4.73 5.58
CA GLY A 51 14.42 -6.13 5.90
C GLY A 51 13.96 -6.52 7.32
N VAL A 52 13.47 -7.74 7.46
CA VAL A 52 12.98 -8.28 8.75
C VAL A 52 14.13 -8.75 9.64
N ASP A 53 15.18 -9.30 9.04
CA ASP A 53 16.36 -9.84 9.72
C ASP A 53 17.64 -9.60 8.89
N ASP A 54 18.79 -9.87 9.49
CA ASP A 54 20.09 -9.60 8.85
C ASP A 54 20.29 -10.41 7.57
N GLU A 55 19.80 -11.63 7.52
CA GLU A 55 19.99 -12.51 6.37
C GLU A 55 19.11 -12.11 5.18
N SER A 56 17.81 -11.85 5.42
CA SER A 56 16.92 -11.35 4.37
C SER A 56 17.37 -9.98 3.86
N THR A 57 17.83 -9.11 4.77
CA THR A 57 18.39 -7.80 4.43
C THR A 57 19.64 -7.94 3.54
N ALA A 58 20.57 -8.84 3.90
CA ALA A 58 21.78 -9.11 3.12
C ALA A 58 21.45 -9.70 1.75
N ALA A 59 20.48 -10.63 1.70
CA ALA A 59 20.07 -11.25 0.44
C ALA A 59 19.49 -10.23 -0.54
N VAL A 60 18.63 -9.33 -0.08
CA VAL A 60 18.05 -8.29 -0.94
C VAL A 60 19.09 -7.22 -1.31
N ALA A 61 20.02 -6.90 -0.42
CA ALA A 61 21.14 -6.00 -0.72
C ALA A 61 22.06 -6.59 -1.82
N ALA A 62 22.24 -7.90 -1.86
CA ALA A 62 22.99 -8.58 -2.92
C ALA A 62 22.33 -8.43 -4.31
N GLU A 63 21.00 -8.22 -4.36
CA GLU A 63 20.26 -7.89 -5.58
C GLU A 63 20.36 -6.40 -5.98
N GLY A 64 21.14 -5.60 -5.25
CA GLY A 64 21.36 -4.18 -5.51
C GLY A 64 20.39 -3.23 -4.84
N ALA A 65 19.54 -3.71 -3.93
CA ALA A 65 18.60 -2.87 -3.21
C ALA A 65 19.27 -1.99 -2.14
N TYR A 66 18.77 -0.77 -1.98
CA TYR A 66 19.00 -0.01 -0.77
C TYR A 66 18.15 -0.61 0.36
N THR A 67 18.81 -1.06 1.40
CA THR A 67 18.14 -1.68 2.54
C THR A 67 18.16 -0.78 3.77
N VAL A 68 17.05 -0.76 4.47
CA VAL A 68 16.90 -0.14 5.80
C VAL A 68 16.41 -1.22 6.73
N ARG A 69 16.97 -1.27 7.93
CA ARG A 69 16.42 -2.09 9.00
C ARG A 69 15.81 -1.19 10.06
N THR A 70 14.53 -1.32 10.24
CA THR A 70 13.81 -0.66 11.33
C THR A 70 13.72 -1.64 12.50
N ASP A 71 14.62 -1.50 13.47
CA ASP A 71 14.42 -2.09 14.78
C ASP A 71 13.31 -1.29 15.48
N LEU A 72 12.08 -1.61 15.18
CA LEU A 72 10.95 -1.19 16.01
C LEU A 72 11.07 -2.00 17.31
N GLY A 73 11.74 -1.45 18.30
CA GLY A 73 12.16 -2.11 19.54
C GLY A 73 11.17 -3.13 20.06
N ALA A 74 11.64 -4.08 20.85
CA ALA A 74 10.83 -5.15 21.41
C ALA A 74 9.49 -4.59 21.89
N VAL A 75 8.40 -5.07 21.28
CA VAL A 75 7.02 -4.72 21.64
C VAL A 75 6.93 -4.65 23.15
N ASP A 76 6.58 -3.49 23.70
CA ASP A 76 6.23 -3.39 25.10
C ASP A 76 5.02 -4.31 25.37
N ARG A 77 5.32 -5.51 25.85
CA ARG A 77 4.33 -6.56 26.11
C ARG A 77 3.38 -6.22 27.25
N THR A 78 3.63 -5.10 27.95
CA THR A 78 2.81 -4.66 29.08
C THR A 78 1.50 -4.01 28.64
N HIS A 79 1.48 -3.43 27.46
CA HIS A 79 0.23 -3.02 26.82
C HIS A 79 0.01 -3.99 25.66
N ASN A 80 -1.07 -4.75 25.67
CA ASN A 80 -1.45 -5.72 24.63
C ASN A 80 -1.63 -5.13 23.22
N TYR A 81 -1.14 -3.93 22.97
CA TYR A 81 -1.13 -3.22 21.71
C TYR A 81 0.17 -3.56 20.98
N ARG A 82 0.08 -4.29 19.89
CA ARG A 82 1.18 -4.33 18.92
C ARG A 82 1.31 -2.90 18.37
N SER A 83 2.23 -2.13 18.93
CA SER A 83 2.48 -0.73 18.59
C SER A 83 3.11 -0.51 17.20
N ASN A 84 3.10 -1.53 16.35
CA ASN A 84 3.73 -1.51 15.06
C ASN A 84 2.71 -1.83 13.99
N SER A 85 1.81 -0.87 13.70
CA SER A 85 1.01 -0.94 12.49
C SER A 85 1.91 -0.74 11.26
N GLY A 86 1.42 -1.09 10.09
CA GLY A 86 2.14 -0.87 8.84
C GLY A 86 2.59 0.58 8.68
N ALA A 87 1.76 1.55 9.06
CA ALA A 87 2.06 2.97 8.96
C ALA A 87 3.24 3.39 9.84
N GLU A 88 3.31 2.97 11.13
CA GLU A 88 4.44 3.27 12.01
C GLU A 88 5.75 2.71 11.45
N ARG A 89 5.71 1.48 10.94
CA ARG A 89 6.88 0.84 10.35
C ARG A 89 7.36 1.58 9.10
N ILE A 90 6.46 1.89 8.18
CA ILE A 90 6.78 2.66 6.98
C ILE A 90 7.33 4.02 7.33
N ALA A 91 6.70 4.74 8.27
CA ALA A 91 7.18 6.06 8.68
C ALA A 91 8.58 5.99 9.31
N ALA A 92 8.87 4.99 10.15
CA ALA A 92 10.18 4.80 10.75
C ALA A 92 11.25 4.52 9.68
N THR A 93 10.96 3.64 8.71
CA THR A 93 11.82 3.32 7.58
C THR A 93 12.11 4.56 6.74
N VAL A 94 11.06 5.28 6.37
CA VAL A 94 11.17 6.50 5.56
C VAL A 94 11.95 7.59 6.31
N ASN A 95 11.69 7.82 7.59
CA ASN A 95 12.41 8.82 8.40
C ASN A 95 13.90 8.49 8.54
N ARG A 96 14.25 7.22 8.53
CA ARG A 96 15.66 6.79 8.58
C ARG A 96 16.38 7.03 7.26
N PHE A 97 15.72 6.82 6.13
CA PHE A 97 16.25 6.98 4.79
C PHE A 97 16.19 8.43 4.30
N ASP A 98 15.01 9.04 4.35
CA ASP A 98 14.72 10.37 3.81
C ASP A 98 14.60 11.42 4.92
N ARG A 99 15.72 11.73 5.56
CA ARG A 99 15.81 12.70 6.66
C ARG A 99 15.51 14.13 6.25
N PHE A 100 15.63 14.43 4.98
CA PHE A 100 15.45 15.80 4.44
C PHE A 100 14.08 16.01 3.80
N TYR A 101 13.17 15.05 3.93
CA TYR A 101 11.84 15.15 3.33
C TYR A 101 11.87 15.42 1.83
N SER A 102 12.76 14.72 1.12
CA SER A 102 12.93 14.86 -0.33
C SER A 102 11.80 14.21 -1.14
N HIS A 103 10.98 13.38 -0.49
CA HIS A 103 9.90 12.64 -1.10
C HIS A 103 8.57 12.97 -0.43
N ASP A 104 7.67 13.62 -1.16
CA ASP A 104 6.31 13.97 -0.69
C ASP A 104 5.34 12.80 -0.69
N ILE A 105 5.66 11.75 -1.45
CA ILE A 105 4.84 10.56 -1.60
C ILE A 105 5.64 9.32 -1.21
N VAL A 106 5.02 8.46 -0.42
CA VAL A 106 5.56 7.16 0.00
C VAL A 106 4.63 6.06 -0.49
N ILE A 107 5.15 5.13 -1.28
CA ILE A 107 4.40 3.94 -1.71
C ILE A 107 4.87 2.76 -0.86
N ALA A 108 3.97 2.20 -0.07
CA ALA A 108 4.22 1.01 0.73
C ALA A 108 3.73 -0.23 -0.03
N VAL A 109 4.62 -1.21 -0.20
CA VAL A 109 4.36 -2.47 -0.89
C VAL A 109 4.64 -3.62 0.05
N ALA A 110 3.64 -4.45 0.34
CA ALA A 110 3.83 -5.66 1.11
C ALA A 110 4.56 -6.74 0.28
N ASP A 111 5.44 -7.49 0.93
CA ASP A 111 6.21 -8.55 0.28
C ASP A 111 5.36 -9.77 -0.13
N ASP A 112 4.15 -9.89 0.40
CA ASP A 112 3.22 -10.98 0.10
C ASP A 112 2.28 -10.68 -1.09
N VAL A 113 2.45 -9.54 -1.74
CA VAL A 113 1.72 -9.24 -2.98
C VAL A 113 2.31 -10.07 -4.12
N SER A 114 1.73 -11.26 -4.32
CA SER A 114 2.25 -12.27 -5.25
C SER A 114 2.27 -11.82 -6.71
N GLU A 115 1.42 -10.88 -7.09
CA GLU A 115 1.24 -10.42 -8.48
C GLU A 115 1.37 -8.91 -8.63
N LEU A 116 2.36 -8.30 -7.99
CA LEU A 116 2.65 -6.89 -8.17
C LEU A 116 3.01 -6.62 -9.64
N LYS A 117 2.15 -5.91 -10.35
CA LYS A 117 2.45 -5.39 -11.69
C LYS A 117 2.94 -3.94 -11.55
N PRO A 118 3.97 -3.50 -12.31
CA PRO A 118 4.43 -2.10 -12.30
C PRO A 118 3.29 -1.10 -12.49
N LEU A 119 2.32 -1.48 -13.31
CA LEU A 119 1.10 -0.78 -13.61
C LEU A 119 0.25 -0.44 -12.36
N TYR A 120 0.27 -1.29 -11.34
CA TYR A 120 -0.46 -1.04 -10.10
C TYR A 120 0.10 0.16 -9.34
N LEU A 121 1.42 0.34 -9.36
CA LEU A 121 2.05 1.50 -8.74
C LEU A 121 1.70 2.81 -9.49
N GLN A 122 1.57 2.73 -10.81
CA GLN A 122 1.09 3.85 -11.61
C GLN A 122 -0.37 4.18 -11.29
N ALA A 123 -1.24 3.17 -11.18
CA ALA A 123 -2.65 3.35 -10.81
C ALA A 123 -2.80 4.06 -9.44
N LEU A 124 -1.95 3.74 -8.47
CA LEU A 124 -1.90 4.45 -7.19
C LEU A 124 -1.58 5.93 -7.36
N MET A 125 -0.61 6.27 -8.21
CA MET A 125 -0.25 7.66 -8.47
C MET A 125 -1.41 8.44 -9.08
N TYR A 126 -2.16 7.83 -10.00
CA TYR A 126 -3.38 8.43 -10.55
C TYR A 126 -4.48 8.62 -9.50
N ALA A 127 -4.69 7.63 -8.63
CA ALA A 127 -5.64 7.77 -7.53
C ALA A 127 -5.25 8.89 -6.56
N LEU A 128 -3.94 9.13 -6.36
CA LEU A 128 -3.40 10.17 -5.51
C LEU A 128 -3.29 11.55 -6.21
N ALA A 129 -3.65 11.67 -7.49
CA ALA A 129 -3.36 12.87 -8.29
C ALA A 129 -3.98 14.16 -7.74
N THR A 130 -5.16 14.10 -7.11
CA THR A 130 -5.78 15.29 -6.49
C THR A 130 -5.17 15.60 -5.13
N THR A 131 -4.91 16.89 -4.85
CA THR A 131 -4.26 17.33 -3.60
C THR A 131 -5.06 17.04 -2.34
N GLU A 132 -6.38 16.86 -2.46
CA GLU A 132 -7.27 16.52 -1.35
C GLU A 132 -7.13 15.06 -0.88
N VAL A 133 -6.61 14.19 -1.73
CA VAL A 133 -6.42 12.78 -1.41
C VAL A 133 -5.15 12.62 -0.60
N GLY A 134 -5.29 12.14 0.62
CA GLY A 134 -4.16 11.88 1.52
C GLY A 134 -3.53 10.51 1.30
N ILE A 135 -4.34 9.54 0.87
CA ILE A 135 -3.93 8.14 0.69
C ILE A 135 -4.58 7.59 -0.57
N ALA A 136 -3.84 6.81 -1.33
CA ALA A 136 -4.41 5.97 -2.38
C ALA A 136 -4.17 4.48 -2.07
N THR A 137 -5.12 3.64 -2.49
CA THR A 137 -5.01 2.18 -2.39
C THR A 137 -5.48 1.53 -3.68
N LEU A 138 -5.28 0.23 -3.78
CA LEU A 138 -5.82 -0.59 -4.85
C LEU A 138 -6.93 -1.48 -4.31
N VAL A 139 -7.92 -1.71 -5.14
CA VAL A 139 -9.00 -2.66 -4.85
C VAL A 139 -9.22 -3.60 -6.02
N THR A 140 -9.65 -4.81 -5.73
CA THR A 140 -10.01 -5.83 -6.74
C THR A 140 -11.40 -6.35 -6.45
N PRO A 141 -12.15 -6.81 -7.46
CA PRO A 141 -13.44 -7.45 -7.25
C PRO A 141 -13.34 -8.60 -6.26
N LEU A 142 -14.35 -8.77 -5.42
CA LEU A 142 -14.43 -9.95 -4.55
C LEU A 142 -14.44 -11.23 -5.40
N ARG A 143 -13.61 -12.19 -5.03
CA ARG A 143 -13.59 -13.50 -5.71
C ARG A 143 -14.89 -14.24 -5.40
N ASN A 144 -15.57 -14.73 -6.44
CA ASN A 144 -16.73 -15.60 -6.27
C ASN A 144 -16.28 -16.91 -5.62
N GLY A 145 -16.90 -17.26 -4.49
CA GLY A 145 -16.57 -18.48 -3.74
C GLY A 145 -15.51 -18.29 -2.66
N SER A 146 -15.08 -17.06 -2.37
CA SER A 146 -14.30 -16.77 -1.16
C SER A 146 -15.06 -17.29 0.05
N LEU A 147 -14.42 -18.18 0.82
CA LEU A 147 -14.97 -18.68 2.06
C LEU A 147 -15.31 -17.51 2.98
N PRO A 148 -16.28 -17.66 3.91
CA PRO A 148 -16.59 -16.63 4.90
C PRO A 148 -15.37 -16.13 5.68
N ASP A 149 -14.33 -16.97 5.73
CA ASP A 149 -13.06 -16.76 6.42
C ASP A 149 -11.94 -16.18 5.52
N ASP A 150 -12.24 -15.74 4.30
CA ASP A 150 -11.24 -15.02 3.47
C ASP A 150 -11.06 -13.60 4.03
N GLU A 151 -10.15 -13.53 5.00
CA GLU A 151 -10.08 -12.63 6.15
C GLU A 151 -9.39 -11.28 5.85
N GLY A 152 -9.20 -10.96 4.59
CA GLY A 152 -8.66 -9.65 4.20
C GLY A 152 -9.66 -8.52 4.43
N PRO A 153 -9.20 -7.30 4.75
CA PRO A 153 -10.08 -6.15 4.83
C PRO A 153 -10.70 -5.86 3.46
N LYS A 154 -11.96 -5.48 3.47
CA LYS A 154 -12.75 -5.12 2.28
C LYS A 154 -13.16 -3.66 2.38
N ALA A 155 -13.31 -3.01 1.23
CA ALA A 155 -13.71 -1.61 1.16
C ALA A 155 -15.01 -1.45 0.40
N SER A 156 -15.89 -0.55 0.87
CA SER A 156 -16.92 0.02 0.04
C SER A 156 -16.37 1.26 -0.67
N VAL A 157 -16.61 1.37 -1.98
CA VAL A 157 -16.02 2.42 -2.81
C VAL A 157 -17.12 3.15 -3.57
N LYS A 158 -17.15 4.48 -3.42
CA LYS A 158 -17.99 5.36 -4.25
C LYS A 158 -17.20 5.78 -5.48
N TRP A 159 -17.53 5.21 -6.61
CA TRP A 159 -16.84 5.47 -7.89
C TRP A 159 -17.12 6.88 -8.39
N ASN A 160 -16.08 7.50 -8.94
CA ASN A 160 -16.19 8.76 -9.67
C ASN A 160 -16.17 8.46 -11.17
N PRO A 161 -17.27 8.70 -11.91
CA PRO A 161 -17.37 8.41 -13.34
C PRO A 161 -16.42 9.27 -14.18
N ASP A 162 -16.02 10.43 -13.68
CA ASP A 162 -15.17 11.39 -14.39
C ASP A 162 -13.66 11.10 -14.16
N ARG A 163 -13.33 10.13 -13.30
CA ARG A 163 -11.94 9.77 -13.00
C ARG A 163 -11.63 8.36 -13.48
N ILE A 164 -10.89 8.31 -14.56
CA ILE A 164 -10.41 7.07 -15.18
C ILE A 164 -8.95 6.89 -14.79
N VAL A 165 -8.53 5.67 -14.48
CA VAL A 165 -7.11 5.36 -14.30
C VAL A 165 -6.49 5.15 -15.66
N TYR A 166 -5.76 6.13 -16.13
CA TYR A 166 -4.89 5.95 -17.26
C TYR A 166 -3.61 5.24 -16.80
N PRO A 167 -3.05 4.28 -17.50
CA PRO A 167 -3.42 3.74 -18.82
C PRO A 167 -4.18 2.40 -18.74
N LEU A 168 -4.99 2.18 -17.71
CA LEU A 168 -5.69 0.91 -17.51
C LEU A 168 -7.03 0.91 -18.23
N GLU A 169 -7.22 -0.02 -19.15
CA GLU A 169 -8.52 -0.24 -19.76
C GLU A 169 -9.54 -0.65 -18.69
N GLY A 170 -10.61 0.11 -18.54
CA GLY A 170 -11.64 -0.11 -17.51
C GLY A 170 -11.23 0.28 -16.09
N GLY A 171 -10.06 0.87 -15.90
CA GLY A 171 -9.62 1.37 -14.60
C GLY A 171 -10.49 2.53 -14.12
N ARG A 172 -10.97 2.45 -12.90
CA ARG A 172 -11.79 3.48 -12.24
C ARG A 172 -11.14 3.93 -10.96
N VAL A 173 -11.37 5.19 -10.59
CA VAL A 173 -10.99 5.72 -9.29
C VAL A 173 -12.25 6.11 -8.51
N GLY A 174 -12.29 5.75 -7.26
CA GLY A 174 -13.37 6.10 -6.35
C GLY A 174 -12.87 6.43 -4.96
N THR A 175 -13.75 6.99 -4.15
CA THR A 175 -13.44 7.30 -2.74
C THR A 175 -13.86 6.12 -1.86
N VAL A 176 -12.96 5.68 -1.00
CA VAL A 176 -13.25 4.66 0.02
C VAL A 176 -14.17 5.26 1.06
N MET A 177 -15.33 4.64 1.25
CA MET A 177 -16.36 5.11 2.19
C MET A 177 -16.27 4.40 3.54
N ASP A 178 -15.95 3.11 3.54
CA ASP A 178 -15.76 2.31 4.74
C ASP A 178 -14.85 1.11 4.46
N ILE A 179 -14.22 0.56 5.52
CA ILE A 179 -13.37 -0.63 5.46
C ILE A 179 -13.81 -1.58 6.57
N ARG A 180 -14.08 -2.85 6.20
CA ARG A 180 -14.49 -3.92 7.12
C ARG A 180 -13.90 -5.26 6.70
N ARG A 181 -13.64 -6.13 7.66
CA ARG A 181 -13.38 -7.55 7.38
C ARG A 181 -14.66 -8.26 6.97
N ASP A 182 -15.71 -8.09 7.75
CA ASP A 182 -17.02 -8.65 7.41
C ASP A 182 -17.71 -7.75 6.35
N LYS A 183 -17.80 -8.28 5.12
CA LYS A 183 -18.47 -7.59 4.01
C LYS A 183 -19.94 -7.27 4.28
N ASN A 184 -20.61 -8.03 5.15
CA ASN A 184 -22.02 -7.80 5.48
C ASN A 184 -22.21 -6.52 6.32
N LEU A 185 -21.14 -5.99 6.91
CA LEU A 185 -21.14 -4.71 7.62
C LEU A 185 -20.92 -3.51 6.71
N LEU A 186 -20.53 -3.74 5.45
CA LEU A 186 -20.38 -2.67 4.45
C LEU A 186 -21.75 -2.31 3.87
N GLN A 187 -22.02 -1.01 3.83
CA GLN A 187 -23.24 -0.49 3.19
C GLN A 187 -22.96 -0.24 1.70
N GLY A 188 -23.85 -0.71 0.83
CA GLY A 188 -23.79 -0.53 -0.61
C GLY A 188 -23.42 -1.81 -1.38
N GLU A 189 -23.63 -1.75 -2.70
CA GLU A 189 -23.41 -2.90 -3.59
C GLU A 189 -21.94 -3.05 -4.03
N ASP A 190 -21.15 -1.99 -3.92
CA ASP A 190 -19.79 -1.91 -4.45
C ASP A 190 -18.75 -2.22 -3.35
N CYS A 191 -18.65 -3.51 -2.99
CA CYS A 191 -17.64 -4.03 -2.07
C CYS A 191 -16.48 -4.66 -2.84
N TYR A 192 -15.27 -4.37 -2.41
CA TYR A 192 -14.02 -4.80 -3.05
C TYR A 192 -13.03 -5.32 -2.02
N GLU A 193 -12.13 -6.19 -2.44
CA GLU A 193 -11.00 -6.64 -1.63
C GLU A 193 -9.88 -5.60 -1.69
N LEU A 194 -9.32 -5.23 -0.54
CA LEU A 194 -8.17 -4.33 -0.47
C LEU A 194 -6.88 -5.08 -0.86
N VAL A 195 -6.12 -4.48 -1.76
CA VAL A 195 -4.76 -4.95 -2.07
C VAL A 195 -3.80 -4.23 -1.10
N PRO A 196 -2.85 -4.94 -0.44
CA PRO A 196 -1.97 -4.34 0.55
C PRO A 196 -0.82 -3.53 -0.10
N ILE A 197 -1.20 -2.55 -0.89
CA ILE A 197 -0.32 -1.56 -1.52
C ILE A 197 -0.96 -0.19 -1.31
N TYR A 198 -0.20 0.74 -0.71
CA TYR A 198 -0.72 2.05 -0.34
C TYR A 198 0.23 3.14 -0.78
N ALA A 199 -0.30 4.21 -1.37
CA ALA A 199 0.45 5.44 -1.59
C ALA A 199 -0.02 6.50 -0.59
N TRP A 200 0.90 7.03 0.19
CA TRP A 200 0.67 8.02 1.22
C TRP A 200 1.26 9.36 0.78
N ARG A 201 0.51 10.43 0.94
CA ARG A 201 1.18 11.72 1.10
C ARG A 201 1.94 11.72 2.41
N ARG A 202 3.17 12.19 2.42
CA ARG A 202 4.01 12.22 3.61
C ARG A 202 3.30 12.88 4.80
N ALA A 203 2.63 14.01 4.56
CA ALA A 203 1.86 14.69 5.60
C ALA A 203 0.71 13.85 6.17
N ALA A 204 0.06 13.02 5.35
CA ALA A 204 -0.99 12.11 5.82
C ALA A 204 -0.40 10.98 6.67
N LEU A 205 0.70 10.37 6.23
CA LEU A 205 1.42 9.34 6.98
C LEU A 205 1.86 9.88 8.36
N ASP A 206 2.47 11.07 8.39
CA ASP A 206 2.91 11.72 9.63
C ASP A 206 1.75 12.02 10.60
N ARG A 207 0.57 12.36 10.08
CA ARG A 207 -0.63 12.56 10.90
C ARG A 207 -1.13 11.25 11.49
N VAL A 208 -1.20 10.19 10.69
CA VAL A 208 -1.68 8.88 11.14
C VAL A 208 -0.79 8.32 12.25
N VAL A 209 0.52 8.34 12.09
CA VAL A 209 1.44 7.78 13.10
C VAL A 209 1.50 8.57 14.40
N ARG A 210 1.11 9.85 14.39
CA ARG A 210 0.99 10.65 15.63
C ARG A 210 -0.31 10.41 16.38
N THR A 211 -1.26 9.73 15.76
CA THR A 211 -2.56 9.41 16.36
C THR A 211 -2.53 7.97 16.86
N PRO A 212 -2.90 7.71 18.12
CA PRO A 212 -2.95 6.33 18.62
C PRO A 212 -3.87 5.46 17.77
N PRO A 213 -3.55 4.16 17.61
CA PRO A 213 -4.43 3.21 16.93
C PRO A 213 -5.81 3.14 17.58
N SER A 214 -6.85 3.03 16.76
CA SER A 214 -8.21 2.86 17.24
C SER A 214 -8.55 1.40 17.51
N GLU A 215 -9.56 1.14 18.36
CA GLU A 215 -10.07 -0.23 18.57
C GLU A 215 -10.52 -0.86 17.25
N ARG A 216 -11.14 -0.05 16.40
CA ARG A 216 -11.62 -0.50 15.10
C ARG A 216 -10.48 -0.91 14.16
N GLU A 217 -9.36 -0.19 14.18
CA GLU A 217 -8.15 -0.56 13.42
C GLU A 217 -7.69 -1.99 13.77
N PHE A 218 -7.71 -2.35 15.07
CA PHE A 218 -7.35 -3.72 15.49
C PHE A 218 -8.33 -4.77 14.99
N VAL A 219 -9.63 -4.47 15.01
CA VAL A 219 -10.68 -5.39 14.54
C VAL A 219 -10.57 -5.60 13.03
N GLU A 220 -10.46 -4.52 12.29
CA GLU A 220 -10.45 -4.59 10.82
C GLU A 220 -9.06 -4.91 10.23
N GLY A 221 -8.00 -4.77 11.03
CA GLY A 221 -6.66 -5.22 10.67
C GLY A 221 -5.92 -4.35 9.66
N THR A 222 -6.24 -3.06 9.59
CA THR A 222 -5.56 -2.10 8.72
C THR A 222 -5.59 -0.69 9.30
N ASP A 223 -4.45 0.00 9.24
CA ASP A 223 -4.27 1.38 9.64
C ASP A 223 -5.04 2.40 8.75
N LEU A 224 -5.50 1.98 7.58
CA LEU A 224 -6.41 2.79 6.76
C LEU A 224 -7.71 3.14 7.49
N VAL A 225 -8.15 2.29 8.41
CA VAL A 225 -9.34 2.57 9.25
C VAL A 225 -9.10 3.80 10.12
N ARG A 226 -7.96 3.89 10.80
CA ARG A 226 -7.57 5.07 11.58
C ARG A 226 -7.53 6.32 10.71
N ALA A 227 -6.98 6.21 9.51
CA ALA A 227 -6.95 7.32 8.57
C ALA A 227 -8.36 7.80 8.18
N LEU A 228 -9.31 6.89 7.92
CA LEU A 228 -10.72 7.22 7.66
C LEU A 228 -11.37 7.92 8.86
N GLU A 229 -11.16 7.40 10.07
CA GLU A 229 -11.69 7.99 11.31
C GLU A 229 -11.14 9.40 11.59
N MET A 230 -9.93 9.69 11.11
CA MET A 230 -9.33 11.03 11.14
C MET A 230 -9.82 11.97 10.03
N GLY A 231 -10.73 11.51 9.17
CA GLY A 231 -11.24 12.27 8.03
C GLY A 231 -10.20 12.46 6.91
N ILE A 232 -9.18 11.60 6.83
CA ILE A 232 -8.25 11.60 5.71
C ILE A 232 -8.95 10.93 4.53
N ARG A 233 -9.02 11.63 3.40
CA ARG A 233 -9.60 11.08 2.19
C ARG A 233 -8.70 9.99 1.64
N ILE A 234 -9.30 8.82 1.39
CA ILE A 234 -8.68 7.67 0.76
C ILE A 234 -9.37 7.44 -0.58
N ASP A 235 -8.63 7.46 -1.67
CA ASP A 235 -9.14 7.05 -2.98
C ASP A 235 -8.60 5.67 -3.35
N ALA A 236 -9.42 4.88 -4.04
CA ALA A 236 -9.06 3.55 -4.50
C ALA A 236 -9.05 3.49 -6.02
N ALA A 237 -8.04 2.84 -6.60
CA ALA A 237 -8.05 2.46 -8.01
C ALA A 237 -8.47 0.99 -8.16
N LEU A 238 -9.43 0.72 -9.06
CA LEU A 238 -9.83 -0.64 -9.40
C LEU A 238 -8.75 -1.27 -10.28
N VAL A 239 -8.29 -2.45 -9.87
CA VAL A 239 -7.39 -3.28 -10.66
C VAL A 239 -7.99 -4.68 -10.83
N THR A 240 -7.81 -5.28 -12.01
CA THR A 240 -8.23 -6.65 -12.31
C THR A 240 -7.09 -7.41 -12.98
N GLU A 241 -7.12 -8.73 -12.91
CA GLU A 241 -6.08 -9.57 -13.53
C GLU A 241 -5.97 -9.37 -15.05
N ASP A 242 -7.11 -9.07 -15.71
CA ASP A 242 -7.23 -8.95 -17.17
C ASP A 242 -6.94 -7.53 -17.69
N MET A 243 -6.59 -6.58 -16.82
CA MET A 243 -6.33 -5.21 -17.25
C MET A 243 -5.18 -5.11 -18.24
N LYS A 244 -5.45 -4.53 -19.41
CA LYS A 244 -4.46 -4.26 -20.44
C LYS A 244 -3.89 -2.86 -20.32
N VAL A 245 -2.61 -2.74 -20.63
CA VAL A 245 -1.92 -1.46 -20.72
C VAL A 245 -2.28 -0.79 -22.04
N LEU A 246 -2.79 0.42 -21.99
CA LEU A 246 -3.10 1.23 -23.19
C LEU A 246 -1.93 2.10 -23.65
N MET A 247 -0.93 2.31 -22.77
CA MET A 247 0.22 3.19 -23.02
C MET A 247 1.53 2.58 -22.51
N THR A 248 2.63 2.93 -23.17
CA THR A 248 3.96 2.56 -22.68
C THR A 248 4.37 3.41 -21.46
N PRO A 249 5.33 2.96 -20.63
CA PRO A 249 5.86 3.75 -19.50
C PRO A 249 6.42 5.11 -19.91
N GLU A 250 6.92 5.26 -21.13
CA GLU A 250 7.44 6.52 -21.66
C GLU A 250 6.34 7.51 -22.01
N GLN A 251 5.25 7.04 -22.60
CA GLN A 251 4.07 7.86 -22.88
C GLN A 251 3.41 8.36 -21.61
N LEU A 252 3.36 7.53 -20.57
CA LEU A 252 2.89 7.90 -19.24
C LEU A 252 3.71 9.00 -18.58
N ARG A 253 5.05 8.91 -18.67
CA ARG A 253 5.92 9.96 -18.13
C ARG A 253 5.67 11.31 -18.79
N GLY A 254 5.37 11.34 -20.07
CA GLY A 254 4.99 12.55 -20.80
C GLY A 254 3.69 13.18 -20.30
N GLU A 255 2.63 12.38 -20.09
CA GLU A 255 1.32 12.89 -19.66
C GLU A 255 1.27 13.32 -18.19
N ILE A 256 2.00 12.64 -17.29
CA ILE A 256 2.09 13.06 -15.88
C ILE A 256 2.74 14.45 -15.76
N VAL A 257 3.64 14.78 -16.68
CA VAL A 257 4.25 16.14 -16.75
C VAL A 257 3.24 17.18 -17.21
N ASP A 258 2.36 16.84 -18.15
CA ASP A 258 1.36 17.76 -18.73
C ASP A 258 0.15 18.02 -17.79
N MET A 259 -0.24 17.07 -16.94
CA MET A 259 -1.31 17.26 -15.95
C MET A 259 -0.92 18.13 -14.75
N GLY A 260 0.31 18.61 -14.68
CA GLY A 260 0.87 19.42 -13.58
C GLY A 260 0.88 20.92 -13.83
N HIS A 261 0.20 21.41 -14.85
CA HIS A 261 0.08 22.85 -15.18
C HIS A 261 -1.34 23.37 -14.99
#